data_9e7a7100b0ccc7b4cec960a42aec28ab
#
_entry.id   9e7a7100b0ccc7b4cec960a42aec28ab
#
_cell.length_a   1.000
_cell.length_b   1.000
_cell.length_c   1.000
_cell.angle_alpha   90.00
_cell.angle_beta   90.00
_cell.angle_gamma   90.00
#
_symmetry.space_group_name_H-M   'P 1'
#
loop_
_entity.id
_entity.type
_entity.pdbx_description
1 polymer ?
#
loop_
_entity_poly.entity_id
_entity_poly.type
_entity_poly.pdbx_seq_one_letter_code
_entity_poly.pdbx_strand_id
1 'polypeptide(L)'
;MKSSEKMTITIIANLLSIAVSVFVSFFITQYFVEFVGKEAYSYYPIATNFSTYFSILFVITSNVSSRLVIVNYLNKNNQEAKEYYSTTFLSCVIISVFIFLVEMFFYSNLTSIINVSNELLHDVKLLFLYIFLATICNGICAVFNISYYVKDRMDLYGVSLIIESLVKGILMMYIYLSRKVSLASLGLIVFLSTIVRSLFSMFVSIKEMNDIKLDLKLISKSKFKKIFNLGIWSIISNSGNLLIINSE
;
A
#
# COMPACT_ATOMS: atom_id res chain seq x y z
N MET A 1 -1.84 -3.59 30.40
CA MET A 1 -0.48 -3.25 29.97
C MET A 1 -0.21 -1.79 30.26
N LYS A 2 0.92 -1.44 30.88
CA LYS A 2 1.32 -0.04 31.06
C LYS A 2 1.57 0.62 29.70
N SER A 3 1.28 1.90 29.56
CA SER A 3 1.47 2.66 28.30
C SER A 3 2.91 2.52 27.74
N SER A 4 3.92 2.49 28.63
CA SER A 4 5.32 2.28 28.27
C SER A 4 5.60 0.90 27.66
N GLU A 5 5.01 -0.17 28.17
CA GLU A 5 5.19 -1.54 27.63
C GLU A 5 4.60 -1.64 26.20
N LYS A 6 3.45 -1.03 25.99
CA LYS A 6 2.79 -1.02 24.68
C LYS A 6 3.62 -0.27 23.65
N MET A 7 4.17 0.88 24.02
CA MET A 7 5.05 1.66 23.17
C MET A 7 6.32 0.88 22.81
N THR A 8 6.92 0.19 23.76
CA THR A 8 8.11 -0.64 23.52
C THR A 8 7.80 -1.78 22.54
N ILE A 9 6.68 -2.48 22.71
CA ILE A 9 6.25 -3.57 21.81
C ILE A 9 6.03 -3.03 20.39
N THR A 10 5.39 -1.87 20.25
CA THR A 10 5.16 -1.22 18.96
C THR A 10 6.49 -0.88 18.25
N ILE A 11 7.44 -0.31 18.98
CA ILE A 11 8.77 0.01 18.42
C ILE A 11 9.49 -1.26 17.97
N ILE A 12 9.52 -2.29 18.81
CA ILE A 12 10.16 -3.57 18.47
C ILE A 12 9.49 -4.21 17.24
N ALA A 13 8.16 -4.26 17.19
CA ALA A 13 7.44 -4.83 16.07
C ALA A 13 7.74 -4.09 14.75
N ASN A 14 7.80 -2.76 14.78
CA ASN A 14 8.11 -1.97 13.58
C ASN A 14 9.59 -2.13 13.17
N LEU A 15 10.54 -2.12 14.10
CA LEU A 15 11.95 -2.36 13.79
C LEU A 15 12.17 -3.77 13.21
N LEU A 16 11.52 -4.78 13.79
CA LEU A 16 11.57 -6.14 13.29
C LEU A 16 10.98 -6.24 11.89
N SER A 17 9.88 -5.55 11.63
CA SER A 17 9.26 -5.54 10.29
C SER A 17 10.18 -4.95 9.23
N ILE A 18 10.88 -3.86 9.55
CA ILE A 18 11.87 -3.26 8.66
C ILE A 18 13.02 -4.23 8.41
N ALA A 19 13.59 -4.82 9.45
CA ALA A 19 14.68 -5.77 9.32
C ALA A 19 14.30 -6.97 8.44
N VAL A 20 13.15 -7.59 8.69
CA VAL A 20 12.64 -8.71 7.88
C VAL A 20 12.41 -8.28 6.43
N SER A 21 11.81 -7.10 6.20
CA SER A 21 11.53 -6.58 4.87
C SER A 21 12.82 -6.34 4.06
N VAL A 22 13.83 -5.72 4.69
CA VAL A 22 15.13 -5.46 4.06
C VAL A 22 15.83 -6.77 3.73
N PHE A 23 15.84 -7.70 4.68
CA PHE A 23 16.46 -9.03 4.49
C PHE A 23 15.82 -9.77 3.30
N VAL A 24 14.50 -9.91 3.29
CA VAL A 24 13.78 -10.57 2.22
C VAL A 24 13.99 -9.86 0.87
N SER A 25 13.93 -8.53 0.84
CA SER A 25 14.13 -7.75 -0.38
C SER A 25 15.55 -7.91 -0.95
N PHE A 26 16.56 -7.98 -0.09
CA PHE A 26 17.93 -8.22 -0.50
C PHE A 26 18.10 -9.57 -1.22
N PHE A 27 17.56 -10.65 -0.64
CA PHE A 27 17.60 -11.97 -1.26
C PHE A 27 16.80 -12.02 -2.57
N ILE A 28 15.61 -11.42 -2.60
CA ILE A 28 14.80 -11.33 -3.82
C ILE A 28 15.58 -10.65 -4.94
N THR A 29 16.20 -9.49 -4.64
CA THR A 29 16.97 -8.73 -5.62
C THR A 29 18.13 -9.53 -6.18
N GLN A 30 18.97 -10.10 -5.33
CA GLN A 30 20.13 -10.89 -5.77
C GLN A 30 19.72 -12.06 -6.64
N TYR A 31 18.70 -12.78 -6.19
CA TYR A 31 18.19 -13.95 -6.87
C TYR A 31 17.63 -13.62 -8.27
N PHE A 32 16.76 -12.61 -8.37
CA PHE A 32 16.21 -12.24 -9.67
C PHE A 32 17.27 -11.66 -10.61
N VAL A 33 18.21 -10.87 -10.12
CA VAL A 33 19.32 -10.35 -10.93
C VAL A 33 20.19 -11.48 -11.50
N GLU A 34 20.41 -12.54 -10.73
CA GLU A 34 21.19 -13.70 -11.17
C GLU A 34 20.49 -14.47 -12.29
N PHE A 35 19.16 -14.69 -12.18
CA PHE A 35 18.41 -15.53 -13.11
C PHE A 35 17.88 -14.79 -14.33
N VAL A 36 17.39 -13.57 -14.18
CA VAL A 36 16.76 -12.79 -15.24
C VAL A 36 17.74 -11.81 -15.89
N GLY A 37 18.82 -11.49 -15.20
CA GLY A 37 19.82 -10.52 -15.65
C GLY A 37 19.52 -9.10 -15.14
N LYS A 38 20.59 -8.28 -15.08
CA LYS A 38 20.51 -6.91 -14.55
C LYS A 38 19.60 -6.00 -15.40
N GLU A 39 19.68 -6.12 -16.72
CA GLU A 39 18.88 -5.32 -17.64
C GLU A 39 17.38 -5.60 -17.45
N ALA A 40 16.99 -6.85 -17.48
CA ALA A 40 15.60 -7.25 -17.27
C ALA A 40 15.09 -6.85 -15.88
N TYR A 41 15.88 -7.08 -14.82
CA TYR A 41 15.50 -6.69 -13.47
C TYR A 41 15.27 -5.18 -13.32
N SER A 42 15.94 -4.33 -14.11
CA SER A 42 15.80 -2.86 -14.04
C SER A 42 14.36 -2.37 -14.28
N TYR A 43 13.52 -3.15 -14.96
CA TYR A 43 12.10 -2.80 -15.15
C TYR A 43 11.29 -2.87 -13.85
N TYR A 44 11.71 -3.65 -12.86
CA TYR A 44 11.02 -3.75 -11.57
C TYR A 44 11.07 -2.44 -10.76
N PRO A 45 12.22 -1.79 -10.52
CA PRO A 45 12.27 -0.47 -9.89
C PRO A 45 11.46 0.58 -10.67
N ILE A 46 11.46 0.53 -12.00
CA ILE A 46 10.69 1.46 -12.82
C ILE A 46 9.19 1.29 -12.53
N ALA A 47 8.67 0.07 -12.59
CA ALA A 47 7.27 -0.21 -12.32
C ALA A 47 6.86 0.17 -10.88
N THR A 48 7.70 -0.13 -9.88
CA THR A 48 7.42 0.20 -8.47
C THR A 48 7.47 1.70 -8.22
N ASN A 49 8.38 2.44 -8.87
CA ASN A 49 8.43 3.90 -8.75
C ASN A 49 7.17 4.55 -9.33
N PHE A 50 6.71 4.11 -10.51
CA PHE A 50 5.43 4.59 -11.06
C PHE A 50 4.29 4.37 -10.06
N SER A 51 4.15 3.16 -9.53
CA SER A 51 3.13 2.83 -8.56
C SER A 51 3.24 3.63 -7.26
N THR A 52 4.47 3.94 -6.82
CA THR A 52 4.71 4.73 -5.62
C THR A 52 4.17 6.17 -5.77
N TYR A 53 4.37 6.80 -6.93
CA TYR A 53 3.81 8.14 -7.17
C TYR A 53 2.29 8.16 -7.06
N PHE A 54 1.60 7.16 -7.57
CA PHE A 54 0.14 7.07 -7.43
C PHE A 54 -0.30 6.73 -6.02
N SER A 55 0.46 5.91 -5.30
CA SER A 55 0.13 5.53 -3.92
C SER A 55 0.13 6.70 -2.95
N ILE A 56 0.83 7.80 -3.25
CA ILE A 56 0.83 9.03 -2.46
C ILE A 56 -0.60 9.56 -2.26
N LEU A 57 -1.46 9.47 -3.26
CA LEU A 57 -2.86 9.91 -3.16
C LEU A 57 -3.64 9.13 -2.10
N PHE A 58 -3.39 7.83 -1.99
CA PHE A 58 -4.00 6.99 -0.95
C PHE A 58 -3.47 7.30 0.43
N VAL A 59 -2.15 7.48 0.57
CA VAL A 59 -1.49 7.81 1.84
C VAL A 59 -2.04 9.11 2.41
N ILE A 60 -2.17 10.14 1.58
CA ILE A 60 -2.69 11.44 2.00
C ILE A 60 -4.15 11.34 2.43
N THR A 61 -4.99 10.68 1.61
CA THR A 61 -6.40 10.47 1.92
C THR A 61 -6.57 9.68 3.22
N SER A 62 -5.80 8.62 3.41
CA SER A 62 -5.83 7.79 4.61
C SER A 62 -5.36 8.56 5.86
N ASN A 63 -4.28 9.34 5.77
CA ASN A 63 -3.75 10.10 6.90
C ASN A 63 -4.72 11.20 7.39
N VAL A 64 -5.30 11.96 6.46
CA VAL A 64 -6.32 12.97 6.78
C VAL A 64 -7.54 12.33 7.43
N SER A 65 -8.02 11.25 6.83
CA SER A 65 -9.18 10.54 7.32
C SER A 65 -8.95 9.90 8.69
N SER A 66 -7.77 9.29 8.90
CA SER A 66 -7.40 8.72 10.20
C SER A 66 -7.53 9.75 11.31
N ARG A 67 -6.99 10.95 11.08
CA ARG A 67 -7.10 12.04 12.06
C ARG A 67 -8.56 12.42 12.36
N LEU A 68 -9.39 12.55 11.32
CA LEU A 68 -10.81 12.89 11.49
C LEU A 68 -11.57 11.78 12.22
N VAL A 69 -11.33 10.52 11.89
CA VAL A 69 -11.95 9.37 12.55
C VAL A 69 -11.51 9.30 14.02
N ILE A 70 -10.20 9.45 14.32
CA ILE A 70 -9.66 9.40 15.69
C ILE A 70 -10.29 10.49 16.56
N VAL A 71 -10.30 11.74 16.10
CA VAL A 71 -10.85 12.87 16.87
C VAL A 71 -12.32 12.63 17.23
N ASN A 72 -13.13 12.20 16.27
CA ASN A 72 -14.55 11.94 16.52
C ASN A 72 -14.74 10.71 17.43
N TYR A 73 -13.94 9.68 17.27
CA TYR A 73 -13.98 8.50 18.13
C TYR A 73 -13.65 8.81 19.59
N LEU A 74 -12.58 9.59 19.84
CA LEU A 74 -12.18 10.01 21.18
C LEU A 74 -13.21 10.93 21.84
N ASN A 75 -13.91 11.75 21.06
CA ASN A 75 -15.01 12.59 21.52
C ASN A 75 -16.33 11.79 21.71
N LYS A 76 -16.30 10.46 21.61
CA LYS A 76 -17.48 9.57 21.72
C LYS A 76 -18.56 9.83 20.66
N ASN A 77 -18.25 10.53 19.58
CA ASN A 77 -19.15 10.74 18.45
C ASN A 77 -18.98 9.64 17.41
N ASN A 78 -19.39 8.43 17.79
CA ASN A 78 -19.22 7.24 16.95
C ASN A 78 -19.97 7.36 15.61
N GLN A 79 -21.06 8.11 15.56
CA GLN A 79 -21.83 8.30 14.32
C GLN A 79 -20.99 9.08 13.29
N GLU A 80 -20.41 10.21 13.67
CA GLU A 80 -19.52 10.96 12.78
C GLU A 80 -18.25 10.19 12.40
N ALA A 81 -17.68 9.44 13.35
CA ALA A 81 -16.54 8.58 13.07
C ALA A 81 -16.86 7.53 11.99
N LYS A 82 -18.04 6.88 12.06
CA LYS A 82 -18.54 5.95 11.02
C LYS A 82 -18.71 6.63 9.67
N GLU A 83 -19.28 7.83 9.66
CA GLU A 83 -19.49 8.57 8.42
C GLU A 83 -18.16 8.94 7.74
N TYR A 84 -17.16 9.41 8.51
CA TYR A 84 -15.81 9.65 7.96
C TYR A 84 -15.16 8.37 7.48
N TYR A 85 -15.26 7.28 8.24
CA TYR A 85 -14.68 5.99 7.86
C TYR A 85 -15.27 5.45 6.55
N SER A 86 -16.60 5.47 6.44
CA SER A 86 -17.32 5.02 5.23
C SER A 86 -17.08 5.94 4.03
N THR A 87 -17.01 7.27 4.27
CA THR A 87 -16.69 8.23 3.21
C THR A 87 -15.25 8.07 2.72
N THR A 88 -14.31 7.71 3.61
CA THR A 88 -12.93 7.41 3.23
C THR A 88 -12.84 6.19 2.33
N PHE A 89 -13.59 5.13 2.64
CA PHE A 89 -13.64 3.95 1.78
C PHE A 89 -14.07 4.32 0.35
N LEU A 90 -15.16 5.09 0.21
CA LEU A 90 -15.58 5.58 -1.11
C LEU A 90 -14.50 6.44 -1.78
N SER A 91 -13.83 7.31 -1.01
CA SER A 91 -12.73 8.13 -1.55
C SER A 91 -11.60 7.26 -2.10
N CYS A 92 -11.21 6.21 -1.38
CA CYS A 92 -10.19 5.26 -1.83
C CYS A 92 -10.64 4.51 -3.09
N VAL A 93 -11.90 4.12 -3.19
CA VAL A 93 -12.45 3.46 -4.40
C VAL A 93 -12.41 4.41 -5.60
N ILE A 94 -12.83 5.67 -5.43
CA ILE A 94 -12.80 6.66 -6.52
C ILE A 94 -11.37 6.91 -7.00
N ILE A 95 -10.43 7.10 -6.06
CA ILE A 95 -9.00 7.26 -6.38
C ILE A 95 -8.47 6.01 -7.10
N SER A 96 -8.85 4.81 -6.65
CA SER A 96 -8.47 3.55 -7.28
C SER A 96 -8.93 3.44 -8.73
N VAL A 97 -10.18 3.83 -9.00
CA VAL A 97 -10.70 3.85 -10.38
C VAL A 97 -9.93 4.84 -11.25
N PHE A 98 -9.65 6.03 -10.72
CA PHE A 98 -8.86 7.03 -11.44
C PHE A 98 -7.44 6.51 -11.75
N ILE A 99 -6.75 5.96 -10.74
CA ILE A 99 -5.40 5.39 -10.90
C ILE A 99 -5.44 4.24 -11.88
N PHE A 100 -6.42 3.34 -11.80
CA PHE A 100 -6.58 2.24 -12.73
C PHE A 100 -6.65 2.70 -14.18
N LEU A 101 -7.40 3.75 -14.47
CA LEU A 101 -7.51 4.31 -15.83
C LEU A 101 -6.16 4.85 -16.31
N VAL A 102 -5.43 5.55 -15.44
CA VAL A 102 -4.10 6.07 -15.75
C VAL A 102 -3.10 4.93 -15.97
N GLU A 103 -3.08 3.94 -15.07
CA GLU A 103 -2.21 2.76 -15.18
C GLU A 103 -2.50 1.94 -16.44
N MET A 104 -3.77 1.80 -16.84
CA MET A 104 -4.16 1.14 -18.08
C MET A 104 -3.73 1.92 -19.32
N PHE A 105 -3.76 3.25 -19.27
CA PHE A 105 -3.20 4.08 -20.34
C PHE A 105 -1.68 3.86 -20.47
N PHE A 106 -0.93 3.85 -19.36
CA PHE A 106 0.50 3.53 -19.37
C PHE A 106 0.78 2.12 -19.87
N TYR A 107 0.01 1.13 -19.43
CA TYR A 107 0.14 -0.25 -19.87
C TYR A 107 -0.04 -0.40 -21.38
N SER A 108 -1.03 0.29 -21.94
CA SER A 108 -1.31 0.25 -23.38
C SER A 108 -0.21 0.91 -24.22
N ASN A 109 0.45 1.93 -23.70
CA ASN A 109 1.50 2.70 -24.35
C ASN A 109 2.92 2.37 -23.85
N LEU A 110 3.10 1.24 -23.18
CA LEU A 110 4.34 0.89 -22.50
C LEU A 110 5.56 0.94 -23.43
N THR A 111 5.43 0.41 -24.63
CA THR A 111 6.52 0.35 -25.65
C THR A 111 6.91 1.72 -26.20
N SER A 112 6.02 2.71 -26.10
CA SER A 112 6.32 4.09 -26.52
C SER A 112 7.00 4.90 -25.41
N ILE A 113 6.84 4.47 -24.14
CA ILE A 113 7.33 5.18 -22.96
C ILE A 113 8.66 4.59 -22.51
N ILE A 114 8.81 3.26 -22.60
CA ILE A 114 9.99 2.53 -22.14
C ILE A 114 10.50 1.69 -23.30
N ASN A 115 11.82 1.79 -23.55
CA ASN A 115 12.44 0.94 -24.55
C ASN A 115 12.60 -0.48 -24.00
N VAL A 116 11.80 -1.41 -24.50
CA VAL A 116 11.79 -2.82 -24.08
C VAL A 116 12.09 -3.70 -25.28
N SER A 117 13.02 -4.64 -25.13
CA SER A 117 13.29 -5.63 -26.17
C SER A 117 12.05 -6.51 -26.41
N ASN A 118 11.83 -6.92 -27.66
CA ASN A 118 10.67 -7.74 -28.04
C ASN A 118 10.59 -9.06 -27.26
N GLU A 119 11.73 -9.61 -26.86
CA GLU A 119 11.82 -10.86 -26.09
C GLU A 119 11.29 -10.71 -24.65
N LEU A 120 11.50 -9.55 -24.04
CA LEU A 120 11.08 -9.27 -22.65
C LEU A 120 9.71 -8.59 -22.57
N LEU A 121 9.16 -8.14 -23.70
CA LEU A 121 7.95 -7.31 -23.73
C LEU A 121 6.77 -7.94 -23.00
N HIS A 122 6.55 -9.23 -23.18
CA HIS A 122 5.45 -9.94 -22.55
C HIS A 122 5.61 -9.98 -21.02
N ASP A 123 6.79 -10.33 -20.54
CA ASP A 123 7.10 -10.44 -19.11
C ASP A 123 7.07 -9.07 -18.42
N VAL A 124 7.59 -8.04 -19.08
CA VAL A 124 7.55 -6.65 -18.58
C VAL A 124 6.11 -6.15 -18.49
N LYS A 125 5.28 -6.41 -19.49
CA LYS A 125 3.84 -6.07 -19.43
C LYS A 125 3.14 -6.74 -18.27
N LEU A 126 3.37 -8.02 -18.03
CA LEU A 126 2.79 -8.73 -16.88
C LEU A 126 3.32 -8.20 -15.54
N LEU A 127 4.62 -7.87 -15.46
CA LEU A 127 5.21 -7.25 -14.28
C LEU A 127 4.47 -5.95 -13.92
N PHE A 128 4.32 -5.03 -14.88
CA PHE A 128 3.60 -3.77 -14.69
C PHE A 128 2.15 -4.01 -14.28
N LEU A 129 1.44 -4.92 -14.96
CA LEU A 129 0.06 -5.25 -14.64
C LEU A 129 -0.10 -5.72 -13.18
N TYR A 130 0.75 -6.65 -12.72
CA TYR A 130 0.67 -7.15 -11.35
C TYR A 130 1.02 -6.08 -10.31
N ILE A 131 2.02 -5.23 -10.56
CA ILE A 131 2.38 -4.13 -9.66
C ILE A 131 1.25 -3.11 -9.60
N PHE A 132 0.61 -2.78 -10.71
CA PHE A 132 -0.54 -1.88 -10.78
C PHE A 132 -1.73 -2.45 -10.01
N LEU A 133 -2.06 -3.72 -10.22
CA LEU A 133 -3.11 -4.39 -9.44
C LEU A 133 -2.80 -4.42 -7.94
N ALA A 134 -1.53 -4.59 -7.56
CA ALA A 134 -1.10 -4.51 -6.16
C ALA A 134 -1.34 -3.10 -5.59
N THR A 135 -1.02 -2.05 -6.34
CA THR A 135 -1.23 -0.65 -5.93
C THR A 135 -2.71 -0.36 -5.69
N ILE A 136 -3.58 -0.79 -6.60
CA ILE A 136 -5.03 -0.61 -6.47
C ILE A 136 -5.57 -1.38 -5.26
N CYS A 137 -5.18 -2.64 -5.09
CA CYS A 137 -5.57 -3.46 -3.95
C CYS A 137 -5.17 -2.81 -2.62
N ASN A 138 -3.92 -2.38 -2.51
CA ASN A 138 -3.41 -1.67 -1.32
C ASN A 138 -4.15 -0.35 -1.09
N GLY A 139 -4.47 0.39 -2.15
CA GLY A 139 -5.20 1.65 -2.10
C GLY A 139 -6.63 1.51 -1.57
N ILE A 140 -7.39 0.56 -2.10
CA ILE A 140 -8.76 0.27 -1.61
C ILE A 140 -8.71 -0.16 -0.15
N CYS A 141 -7.73 -0.98 0.22
CA CYS A 141 -7.59 -1.50 1.57
C CYS A 141 -6.92 -0.53 2.56
N ALA A 142 -6.41 0.62 2.10
CA ALA A 142 -5.77 1.62 2.95
C ALA A 142 -6.69 2.14 4.07
N VAL A 143 -8.00 2.15 3.85
CA VAL A 143 -8.99 2.53 4.87
C VAL A 143 -8.95 1.62 6.10
N PHE A 144 -8.67 0.34 5.92
CA PHE A 144 -8.61 -0.62 7.04
C PHE A 144 -7.42 -0.35 7.96
N ASN A 145 -6.36 0.29 7.46
CA ASN A 145 -5.21 0.69 8.27
C ASN A 145 -5.58 1.77 9.32
N ILE A 146 -6.70 2.49 9.14
CA ILE A 146 -7.19 3.47 10.12
C ILE A 146 -7.44 2.81 11.48
N SER A 147 -7.83 1.54 11.49
CA SER A 147 -8.07 0.77 12.73
C SER A 147 -6.84 0.72 13.63
N TYR A 148 -5.64 0.61 13.06
CA TYR A 148 -4.39 0.56 13.81
C TYR A 148 -4.14 1.86 14.59
N TYR A 149 -4.50 3.00 14.00
CA TYR A 149 -4.38 4.31 14.63
C TYR A 149 -5.47 4.56 15.68
N VAL A 150 -6.74 4.27 15.34
CA VAL A 150 -7.89 4.51 16.23
C VAL A 150 -7.81 3.68 17.50
N LYS A 151 -7.38 2.42 17.39
CA LYS A 151 -7.26 1.49 18.53
C LYS A 151 -5.86 1.45 19.15
N ASP A 152 -4.94 2.31 18.66
CA ASP A 152 -3.56 2.35 19.11
C ASP A 152 -2.90 0.96 19.07
N ARG A 153 -3.05 0.26 17.91
CA ARG A 153 -2.54 -1.08 17.64
C ARG A 153 -1.51 -1.06 16.51
N MET A 154 -0.54 -0.14 16.61
CA MET A 154 0.56 -0.04 15.64
C MET A 154 1.50 -1.26 15.68
N ASP A 155 1.43 -2.06 16.74
CA ASP A 155 2.04 -3.39 16.82
C ASP A 155 1.51 -4.32 15.71
N LEU A 156 0.19 -4.34 15.50
CA LEU A 156 -0.44 -5.15 14.45
C LEU A 156 -0.13 -4.63 13.05
N TYR A 157 0.09 -3.33 12.89
CA TYR A 157 0.59 -2.78 11.63
C TYR A 157 1.97 -3.36 11.30
N GLY A 158 2.92 -3.36 12.26
CA GLY A 158 4.22 -4.01 12.09
C GLY A 158 4.10 -5.48 11.73
N VAL A 159 3.20 -6.22 12.40
CA VAL A 159 2.91 -7.63 12.08
C VAL A 159 2.41 -7.78 10.64
N SER A 160 1.55 -6.88 10.15
CA SER A 160 1.06 -6.93 8.77
C SER A 160 2.19 -6.82 7.73
N LEU A 161 3.21 -6.00 8.01
CA LEU A 161 4.40 -5.85 7.16
C LEU A 161 5.29 -7.10 7.20
N ILE A 162 5.43 -7.72 8.38
CA ILE A 162 6.15 -8.99 8.53
C ILE A 162 5.46 -10.09 7.72
N ILE A 163 4.13 -10.20 7.82
CA ILE A 163 3.34 -11.19 7.05
C ILE A 163 3.57 -10.98 5.55
N GLU A 164 3.49 -9.76 5.05
CA GLU A 164 3.76 -9.44 3.65
C GLU A 164 5.16 -9.91 3.22
N SER A 165 6.17 -9.59 4.02
CA SER A 165 7.56 -9.95 3.72
C SER A 165 7.78 -11.46 3.75
N LEU A 166 7.22 -12.18 4.72
CA LEU A 166 7.30 -13.63 4.79
C LEU A 166 6.60 -14.30 3.60
N VAL A 167 5.43 -13.81 3.21
CA VAL A 167 4.72 -14.34 2.02
C VAL A 167 5.56 -14.10 0.77
N LYS A 168 6.19 -12.92 0.61
CA LYS A 168 7.14 -12.67 -0.48
C LYS A 168 8.26 -13.70 -0.50
N GLY A 169 8.88 -13.96 0.65
CA GLY A 169 9.96 -14.93 0.78
C GLY A 169 9.52 -16.36 0.45
N ILE A 170 8.37 -16.80 0.94
CA ILE A 170 7.80 -18.13 0.68
C ILE A 170 7.48 -18.30 -0.81
N LEU A 171 6.83 -17.33 -1.43
CA LEU A 171 6.49 -17.37 -2.86
C LEU A 171 7.75 -17.36 -3.73
N MET A 172 8.77 -16.58 -3.34
CA MET A 172 10.07 -16.59 -3.99
C MET A 172 10.69 -17.98 -3.95
N MET A 173 10.72 -18.62 -2.77
CA MET A 173 11.28 -19.95 -2.60
C MET A 173 10.53 -21.01 -3.44
N TYR A 174 9.21 -20.88 -3.54
CA TYR A 174 8.38 -21.73 -4.39
C TYR A 174 8.74 -21.56 -5.89
N ILE A 175 8.92 -20.33 -6.36
CA ILE A 175 9.30 -20.05 -7.76
C ILE A 175 10.71 -20.55 -8.05
N TYR A 176 11.62 -20.42 -7.08
CA TYR A 176 12.98 -20.97 -7.15
C TYR A 176 12.96 -22.49 -7.40
N LEU A 177 12.25 -23.21 -6.55
CA LEU A 177 12.14 -24.67 -6.66
C LEU A 177 11.48 -25.12 -7.98
N SER A 178 10.53 -24.33 -8.47
CA SER A 178 9.79 -24.60 -9.71
C SER A 178 10.58 -24.22 -10.98
N ARG A 179 11.74 -23.58 -10.86
CA ARG A 179 12.57 -23.05 -11.98
C ARG A 179 11.81 -22.16 -12.97
N LYS A 180 10.72 -21.51 -12.52
CA LYS A 180 9.89 -20.62 -13.34
C LYS A 180 10.17 -19.14 -13.02
N VAL A 181 11.45 -18.78 -13.02
CA VAL A 181 11.88 -17.40 -12.71
C VAL A 181 11.69 -16.53 -13.94
N SER A 182 10.85 -15.50 -13.81
CA SER A 182 10.61 -14.50 -14.85
C SER A 182 10.22 -13.16 -14.19
N LEU A 183 10.27 -12.06 -14.95
CA LEU A 183 9.79 -10.76 -14.45
C LEU A 183 8.31 -10.80 -14.07
N ALA A 184 7.50 -11.53 -14.83
CA ALA A 184 6.09 -11.73 -14.51
C ALA A 184 5.91 -12.40 -13.15
N SER A 185 6.75 -13.38 -12.80
CA SER A 185 6.68 -14.05 -11.50
C SER A 185 7.04 -13.12 -10.34
N LEU A 186 7.96 -12.18 -10.55
CA LEU A 186 8.28 -11.14 -9.54
C LEU A 186 7.08 -10.23 -9.28
N GLY A 187 6.42 -9.75 -10.32
CA GLY A 187 5.19 -8.97 -10.18
C GLY A 187 4.09 -9.74 -9.46
N LEU A 188 3.92 -11.02 -9.79
CA LEU A 188 2.94 -11.89 -9.14
C LEU A 188 3.22 -12.07 -7.63
N ILE A 189 4.49 -12.25 -7.24
CA ILE A 189 4.89 -12.30 -5.82
C ILE A 189 4.45 -11.03 -5.09
N VAL A 190 4.72 -9.86 -5.66
CA VAL A 190 4.34 -8.58 -5.07
C VAL A 190 2.82 -8.48 -4.94
N PHE A 191 2.07 -8.81 -5.97
CA PHE A 191 0.62 -8.75 -5.97
C PHE A 191 0.00 -9.68 -4.91
N LEU A 192 0.38 -10.95 -4.89
CA LEU A 192 -0.16 -11.92 -3.94
C LEU A 192 0.18 -11.57 -2.48
N SER A 193 1.40 -11.13 -2.22
CA SER A 193 1.80 -10.71 -0.87
C SER A 193 1.02 -9.47 -0.39
N THR A 194 0.75 -8.53 -1.30
CA THR A 194 -0.09 -7.35 -1.01
C THR A 194 -1.53 -7.75 -0.71
N ILE A 195 -2.10 -8.72 -1.43
CA ILE A 195 -3.44 -9.25 -1.12
C ILE A 195 -3.48 -9.84 0.29
N VAL A 196 -2.50 -10.68 0.65
CA VAL A 196 -2.48 -11.30 2.00
C VAL A 196 -2.39 -10.24 3.09
N ARG A 197 -1.53 -9.25 2.94
CA ARG A 197 -1.46 -8.12 3.87
C ARG A 197 -2.77 -7.35 3.96
N SER A 198 -3.40 -7.07 2.82
CA SER A 198 -4.66 -6.33 2.75
C SER A 198 -5.79 -7.09 3.45
N LEU A 199 -5.88 -8.40 3.25
CA LEU A 199 -6.84 -9.27 3.94
C LEU A 199 -6.60 -9.30 5.45
N PHE A 200 -5.34 -9.34 5.88
CA PHE A 200 -4.99 -9.25 7.30
C PHE A 200 -5.43 -7.92 7.91
N SER A 201 -5.15 -6.79 7.23
CA SER A 201 -5.58 -5.45 7.69
C SER A 201 -7.11 -5.34 7.76
N MET A 202 -7.83 -5.90 6.78
CA MET A 202 -9.28 -5.95 6.79
C MET A 202 -9.80 -6.78 7.98
N PHE A 203 -9.22 -7.97 8.22
CA PHE A 203 -9.59 -8.82 9.35
C PHE A 203 -9.39 -8.12 10.69
N VAL A 204 -8.23 -7.47 10.89
CA VAL A 204 -7.95 -6.70 12.10
C VAL A 204 -8.95 -5.55 12.26
N SER A 205 -9.23 -4.83 11.18
CA SER A 205 -10.19 -3.72 11.20
C SER A 205 -11.59 -4.19 11.63
N ILE A 206 -12.09 -5.29 11.07
CA ILE A 206 -13.40 -5.85 11.43
C ILE A 206 -13.42 -6.27 12.91
N LYS A 207 -12.34 -6.88 13.41
CA LYS A 207 -12.25 -7.35 14.78
C LYS A 207 -12.13 -6.23 15.81
N GLU A 208 -11.26 -5.25 15.54
CA GLU A 208 -10.94 -4.18 16.50
C GLU A 208 -11.95 -3.02 16.47
N MET A 209 -12.60 -2.78 15.31
CA MET A 209 -13.51 -1.65 15.12
C MET A 209 -14.99 -2.07 15.13
N ASN A 210 -15.40 -2.93 16.07
CA ASN A 210 -16.80 -3.35 16.20
C ASN A 210 -17.78 -2.17 16.37
N ASP A 211 -17.32 -1.07 16.98
CA ASP A 211 -18.10 0.14 17.24
C ASP A 211 -18.22 1.04 16.00
N ILE A 212 -17.29 0.93 15.04
CA ILE A 212 -17.22 1.76 13.83
C ILE A 212 -17.15 0.83 12.62
N LYS A 213 -18.27 0.25 12.24
CA LYS A 213 -18.37 -0.59 11.04
C LYS A 213 -18.55 0.27 9.80
N LEU A 214 -18.00 -0.20 8.69
CA LEU A 214 -18.21 0.40 7.37
C LEU A 214 -19.69 0.27 7.00
N ASP A 215 -20.33 1.40 6.71
CA ASP A 215 -21.71 1.46 6.25
C ASP A 215 -21.82 2.42 5.05
N LEU A 216 -22.05 1.86 3.88
CA LEU A 216 -22.16 2.61 2.64
C LEU A 216 -23.32 3.60 2.61
N LYS A 217 -24.33 3.43 3.48
CA LYS A 217 -25.46 4.36 3.59
C LYS A 217 -25.10 5.67 4.29
N LEU A 218 -23.99 5.68 5.06
CA LEU A 218 -23.53 6.83 5.83
C LEU A 218 -22.54 7.71 5.06
N ILE A 219 -22.36 7.47 3.77
CA ILE A 219 -21.46 8.27 2.92
C ILE A 219 -22.01 9.68 2.79
N SER A 220 -21.17 10.68 3.10
CA SER A 220 -21.54 12.09 3.08
C SER A 220 -20.71 12.90 2.09
N LYS A 221 -21.38 13.58 1.16
CA LYS A 221 -20.74 14.48 0.18
C LYS A 221 -19.99 15.64 0.88
N SER A 222 -20.51 16.14 2.00
CA SER A 222 -19.87 17.19 2.78
C SER A 222 -18.53 16.69 3.36
N LYS A 223 -18.53 15.48 3.92
CA LYS A 223 -17.31 14.87 4.50
C LYS A 223 -16.29 14.49 3.42
N PHE A 224 -16.76 14.03 2.26
CA PHE A 224 -15.90 13.81 1.10
C PHE A 224 -15.16 15.10 0.69
N LYS A 225 -15.88 16.22 0.55
CA LYS A 225 -15.29 17.51 0.23
C LYS A 225 -14.27 17.95 1.29
N LYS A 226 -14.57 17.71 2.58
CA LYS A 226 -13.65 18.04 3.67
C LYS A 226 -12.37 17.21 3.64
N ILE A 227 -12.49 15.89 3.43
CA ILE A 227 -11.33 14.99 3.27
C ILE A 227 -10.47 15.44 2.10
N PHE A 228 -11.08 15.72 0.95
CA PHE A 228 -10.39 16.13 -0.27
C PHE A 228 -9.67 17.47 -0.12
N ASN A 229 -10.34 18.48 0.44
CA ASN A 229 -9.73 19.79 0.68
C ASN A 229 -8.53 19.71 1.62
N LEU A 230 -8.67 18.98 2.75
CA LEU A 230 -7.56 18.79 3.68
C LEU A 230 -6.44 17.95 3.05
N GLY A 231 -6.80 17.00 2.19
CA GLY A 231 -5.84 16.20 1.44
C GLY A 231 -4.98 17.04 0.51
N ILE A 232 -5.57 17.95 -0.25
CA ILE A 232 -4.83 18.87 -1.15
C ILE A 232 -3.82 19.71 -0.36
N TRP A 233 -4.22 20.29 0.77
CA TRP A 233 -3.30 21.04 1.62
C TRP A 233 -2.15 20.17 2.16
N SER A 234 -2.44 18.92 2.49
CA SER A 234 -1.41 17.96 2.91
C SER A 234 -0.44 17.62 1.77
N ILE A 235 -0.91 17.53 0.53
CA ILE A 235 -0.05 17.35 -0.65
C ILE A 235 0.92 18.53 -0.79
N ILE A 236 0.39 19.75 -0.78
CA ILE A 236 1.18 20.97 -0.95
C ILE A 236 2.25 21.06 0.15
N SER A 237 1.89 20.80 1.40
CA SER A 237 2.82 20.82 2.53
C SER A 237 3.91 19.77 2.41
N ASN A 238 3.56 18.53 2.04
CA ASN A 238 4.53 17.43 1.88
C ASN A 238 5.42 17.62 0.66
N SER A 239 4.88 18.15 -0.44
CA SER A 239 5.68 18.45 -1.65
C SER A 239 6.71 19.54 -1.38
N GLY A 240 6.37 20.55 -0.57
CA GLY A 240 7.33 21.57 -0.12
C GLY A 240 8.50 20.95 0.65
N ASN A 241 8.23 20.02 1.56
CA ASN A 241 9.28 19.31 2.31
C ASN A 241 10.16 18.44 1.39
N LEU A 242 9.58 17.75 0.40
CA LEU A 242 10.33 16.94 -0.55
C LEU A 242 11.24 17.79 -1.45
N LEU A 243 10.81 18.99 -1.85
CA LEU A 243 11.62 19.91 -2.62
C LEU A 243 12.81 20.43 -1.80
N ILE A 244 12.61 20.70 -0.52
CA ILE A 244 13.68 21.15 0.38
C ILE A 244 14.72 20.03 0.58
N ILE A 245 14.30 18.82 0.86
CA ILE A 245 15.19 17.67 1.11
C ILE A 245 16.00 17.30 -0.15
N ASN A 246 15.41 17.43 -1.35
CA ASN A 246 16.10 17.10 -2.60
C ASN A 246 16.87 18.28 -3.21
N SER A 247 16.88 19.45 -2.55
CA SER A 247 17.65 20.63 -2.99
C SER A 247 19.01 20.77 -2.28
N GLU A 248 19.30 19.92 -1.31
CA GLU A 248 20.63 19.76 -0.68
C GLU A 248 21.41 18.62 -1.34
#